data_9bad8e72c68114c04c970385ecc8de65
#
_entry.id   9bad8e72c68114c04c970385ecc8de65
#
_cell.length_a   1.000
_cell.length_b   1.000
_cell.length_c   1.000
_cell.angle_alpha   90.00
_cell.angle_beta   90.00
_cell.angle_gamma   90.00
#
_symmetry.space_group_name_H-M   'P 1'
#
loop_
_entity.id
_entity.type
_entity.pdbx_description
1 polymer ?
#
loop_
_entity_poly.entity_id
_entity_poly.type
_entity_poly.pdbx_seq_one_letter_code
_entity_poly.pdbx_strand_id
1 'polypeptide(L)'
;MMVIKKTIAVMVVFLLLSSPAMGIYIHRNPSSLKKTYFEKRNDILLPQSRIVQPIDHKTQGENKFDDFAFSPVDIELQDDAFHGADTPHFIEWWYFDAVFNNDYSIQASLHVFSVINQGFAYLTINLYKDNNLTLNEKKLYPLPDLYLSKDAPLILINGKQFMIGHIDTITGDWIYDISFENGDTLLDLHFIGCTEGWKGATPAGWWGVILPRAEVNGKITVENREIELEGVGYHDHNWDVTLSAALNFGWVWGKVNSNNYTVTWSNILATWFLDNPLIVINEKNNGYVNVEPENISITVEDIRFKDGMLIPYAFAIDAHNENVSLDVDIKVLETHYVSIMGMINYWRYHVNCTGLITVGSKTEVIDEKNIAEFVRFRFY
;
A
#
# COMPACT_ATOMS: atom_id res chain seq x y z
N MET A 1 10.47 -25.06 -11.16
CA MET A 1 11.18 -24.38 -10.06
C MET A 1 12.57 -23.87 -10.44
N MET A 2 13.45 -24.65 -11.09
CA MET A 2 14.81 -24.22 -11.49
C MET A 2 14.80 -23.17 -12.62
N VAL A 3 13.88 -23.24 -13.57
CA VAL A 3 13.72 -22.27 -14.68
C VAL A 3 13.23 -20.91 -14.14
N ILE A 4 12.23 -20.91 -13.25
CA ILE A 4 11.70 -19.67 -12.61
C ILE A 4 12.79 -18.96 -11.81
N LYS A 5 13.62 -19.68 -11.04
CA LYS A 5 14.74 -19.08 -10.30
C LYS A 5 15.80 -18.46 -11.22
N LYS A 6 16.06 -19.05 -12.39
CA LYS A 6 16.97 -18.48 -13.39
C LYS A 6 16.39 -17.25 -14.07
N THR A 7 15.08 -17.26 -14.36
CA THR A 7 14.39 -16.12 -14.97
C THR A 7 14.34 -14.93 -14.00
N ILE A 8 14.05 -15.18 -12.73
CA ILE A 8 14.08 -14.14 -11.68
C ILE A 8 15.50 -13.57 -11.50
N ALA A 9 16.53 -14.41 -11.48
CA ALA A 9 17.92 -13.95 -11.37
C ALA A 9 18.35 -13.11 -12.57
N VAL A 10 17.95 -13.48 -13.78
CA VAL A 10 18.20 -12.69 -15.01
C VAL A 10 17.43 -11.37 -14.98
N MET A 11 16.18 -11.38 -14.51
CA MET A 11 15.37 -10.17 -14.30
C MET A 11 16.06 -9.19 -13.33
N VAL A 12 16.52 -9.67 -12.20
CA VAL A 12 17.22 -8.86 -11.19
C VAL A 12 18.50 -8.25 -11.78
N VAL A 13 19.29 -9.02 -12.52
CA VAL A 13 20.52 -8.52 -13.19
C VAL A 13 20.18 -7.48 -14.27
N PHE A 14 19.13 -7.69 -15.08
CA PHE A 14 18.71 -6.74 -16.11
C PHE A 14 18.17 -5.43 -15.50
N LEU A 15 17.42 -5.49 -14.40
CA LEU A 15 16.95 -4.34 -13.66
C LEU A 15 18.10 -3.53 -13.05
N LEU A 16 19.13 -4.20 -12.57
CA LEU A 16 20.33 -3.55 -12.04
C LEU A 16 21.13 -2.85 -13.15
N LEU A 17 21.16 -3.39 -14.36
CA LEU A 17 21.92 -2.86 -15.50
C LEU A 17 21.17 -1.76 -16.28
N SER A 18 19.85 -1.72 -16.26
CA SER A 18 19.03 -0.75 -17.01
C SER A 18 18.73 0.55 -16.27
N SER A 19 19.15 0.70 -15.02
CA SER A 19 18.91 1.91 -14.24
C SER A 19 19.93 3.00 -14.56
N PRO A 20 19.53 4.18 -15.07
CA PRO A 20 20.45 5.26 -15.40
C PRO A 20 21.26 5.78 -14.20
N ALA A 21 20.81 5.51 -12.97
CA ALA A 21 21.55 5.87 -11.76
C ALA A 21 22.83 5.05 -11.55
N MET A 22 22.98 3.89 -12.19
CA MET A 22 24.20 3.06 -12.07
C MET A 22 25.37 3.55 -12.92
N GLY A 23 25.13 4.22 -14.04
CA GLY A 23 26.18 4.79 -14.88
C GLY A 23 27.05 5.86 -14.20
N ILE A 24 26.51 6.50 -13.16
CA ILE A 24 27.21 7.58 -12.41
C ILE A 24 28.03 6.99 -11.25
N TYR A 25 27.71 5.81 -10.75
CA TYR A 25 28.33 5.23 -9.55
C TYR A 25 29.60 4.38 -9.84
N ILE A 26 29.80 3.89 -11.06
CA ILE A 26 30.94 3.02 -11.41
C ILE A 26 32.27 3.77 -11.45
N HIS A 27 32.25 5.10 -11.53
CA HIS A 27 33.47 5.92 -11.62
C HIS A 27 33.88 6.68 -10.35
N ARG A 28 33.21 6.46 -9.19
CA ARG A 28 33.62 7.09 -7.93
C ARG A 28 34.34 6.14 -7.00
N ASN A 29 35.49 6.55 -6.53
CA ASN A 29 36.34 5.82 -5.59
C ASN A 29 35.57 5.50 -4.30
N PRO A 30 35.51 4.23 -3.84
CA PRO A 30 34.73 3.81 -2.65
C PRO A 30 35.06 4.58 -1.36
N SER A 31 36.27 5.14 -1.24
CA SER A 31 36.68 5.91 -0.07
C SER A 31 36.00 7.30 0.02
N SER A 32 35.69 7.91 -1.12
CA SER A 32 35.00 9.22 -1.15
C SER A 32 33.49 9.09 -0.86
N LEU A 33 32.89 7.97 -1.26
CA LEU A 33 31.49 7.67 -1.01
C LEU A 33 31.18 7.45 0.48
N LYS A 34 32.08 6.76 1.20
CA LYS A 34 31.92 6.57 2.65
C LYS A 34 31.95 7.90 3.40
N LYS A 35 32.84 8.80 3.01
CA LYS A 35 32.99 10.09 3.69
C LYS A 35 31.77 10.98 3.47
N THR A 36 31.28 11.08 2.24
CA THR A 36 30.09 11.90 1.91
C THR A 36 28.82 11.33 2.54
N TYR A 37 28.71 10.00 2.62
CA TYR A 37 27.57 9.32 3.24
C TYR A 37 27.54 9.55 4.76
N PHE A 38 28.70 9.47 5.43
CA PHE A 38 28.80 9.70 6.87
C PHE A 38 28.60 11.18 7.24
N GLU A 39 29.11 12.11 6.43
CA GLU A 39 28.89 13.54 6.66
C GLU A 39 27.41 13.91 6.54
N LYS A 40 26.69 13.42 5.51
CA LYS A 40 25.23 13.60 5.41
C LYS A 40 24.45 12.93 6.54
N ARG A 41 24.90 11.76 6.99
CA ARG A 41 24.23 11.03 8.08
C ARG A 41 24.39 11.73 9.44
N ASN A 42 25.55 12.37 9.66
CA ASN A 42 25.77 13.18 10.86
C ASN A 42 24.89 14.44 10.88
N ASP A 43 24.60 15.04 9.71
CA ASP A 43 23.67 16.16 9.61
C ASP A 43 22.22 15.76 9.88
N ILE A 44 21.85 14.50 9.61
CA ILE A 44 20.52 13.95 9.89
C ILE A 44 20.36 13.50 11.35
N LEU A 45 21.50 13.19 12.03
CA LEU A 45 21.52 12.75 13.43
C LEU A 45 21.69 13.91 14.43
N LEU A 46 21.65 15.16 14.00
CA LEU A 46 21.70 16.32 14.88
C LEU A 46 20.34 16.58 15.56
N PRO A 47 20.36 17.04 16.83
CA PRO A 47 19.23 16.92 17.72
C PRO A 47 18.08 17.85 17.37
N GLN A 48 16.93 17.34 17.54
CA GLN A 48 15.55 17.77 17.79
C GLN A 48 15.19 19.27 17.91
N SER A 49 15.97 20.22 17.52
CA SER A 49 15.61 21.65 17.68
C SER A 49 15.70 22.48 16.42
N ARG A 50 15.55 21.88 15.26
CA ARG A 50 15.29 22.66 14.04
C ARG A 50 13.89 22.37 13.56
N ILE A 51 12.97 23.23 13.97
CA ILE A 51 11.79 23.57 13.19
C ILE A 51 12.31 23.80 11.76
N VAL A 52 11.97 22.90 10.85
CA VAL A 52 12.24 23.08 9.43
C VAL A 52 11.42 24.30 9.03
N GLN A 53 12.07 25.45 8.91
CA GLN A 53 11.46 26.62 8.28
C GLN A 53 11.05 26.19 6.88
N PRO A 54 9.88 26.59 6.37
CA PRO A 54 9.51 26.33 4.98
C PRO A 54 10.65 26.84 4.08
N ILE A 55 11.24 25.95 3.30
CA ILE A 55 12.24 26.33 2.31
C ILE A 55 11.50 27.16 1.27
N ASP A 56 11.94 28.39 1.07
CA ASP A 56 11.42 29.28 0.05
C ASP A 56 11.72 28.67 -1.34
N HIS A 57 10.72 28.10 -1.97
CA HIS A 57 10.77 27.31 -3.22
C HIS A 57 11.05 28.14 -4.48
N LYS A 58 11.60 29.35 -4.39
CA LYS A 58 11.75 30.25 -5.55
C LYS A 58 13.03 30.13 -6.36
N THR A 59 13.91 29.19 -6.06
CA THR A 59 15.13 29.02 -6.88
C THR A 59 15.58 27.59 -6.91
N GLN A 60 15.08 26.80 -7.86
CA GLN A 60 15.85 25.77 -8.57
C GLN A 60 14.96 25.04 -9.57
N GLY A 61 15.48 24.82 -10.75
CA GLY A 61 15.01 24.17 -11.95
C GLY A 61 13.76 23.28 -11.89
N GLU A 62 12.87 23.49 -12.84
CA GLU A 62 11.60 22.77 -13.02
C GLU A 62 11.75 21.25 -12.81
N ASN A 63 11.56 20.79 -11.59
CA ASN A 63 11.31 19.38 -11.30
C ASN A 63 9.85 19.11 -11.69
N LYS A 64 9.62 18.21 -12.63
CA LYS A 64 8.30 17.79 -13.10
C LYS A 64 7.35 17.24 -12.01
N PHE A 65 7.78 17.21 -10.77
CA PHE A 65 7.03 16.72 -9.60
C PHE A 65 6.51 17.85 -8.71
N ASP A 66 6.91 19.11 -8.94
CA ASP A 66 6.48 20.25 -8.12
C ASP A 66 5.00 20.64 -8.33
N ASP A 67 4.34 20.09 -9.36
CA ASP A 67 2.93 20.38 -9.70
C ASP A 67 1.99 19.16 -9.51
N PHE A 68 2.40 18.13 -8.75
CA PHE A 68 1.52 16.98 -8.55
C PHE A 68 0.47 17.31 -7.47
N ALA A 69 -0.76 17.55 -7.91
CA ALA A 69 -1.94 17.60 -7.04
C ALA A 69 -2.72 16.29 -7.21
N PHE A 70 -2.89 15.54 -6.13
CA PHE A 70 -3.76 14.36 -6.12
C PHE A 70 -5.22 14.82 -6.24
N SER A 71 -5.92 14.29 -7.22
CA SER A 71 -7.32 14.60 -7.47
C SER A 71 -8.07 13.29 -7.72
N PRO A 72 -8.72 12.73 -6.70
CA PRO A 72 -9.50 11.51 -6.86
C PRO A 72 -10.77 11.77 -7.68
N VAL A 73 -11.16 10.75 -8.43
CA VAL A 73 -12.43 10.69 -9.19
C VAL A 73 -13.15 9.39 -8.84
N ASP A 74 -14.44 9.34 -9.15
CA ASP A 74 -15.25 8.16 -8.92
C ASP A 74 -14.68 6.95 -9.65
N ILE A 75 -14.80 5.80 -9.01
CA ILE A 75 -14.33 4.53 -9.56
C ILE A 75 -15.50 3.74 -10.12
N GLU A 76 -15.26 3.04 -11.22
CA GLU A 76 -16.18 2.10 -11.82
C GLU A 76 -15.74 0.66 -11.56
N LEU A 77 -16.65 -0.30 -11.58
CA LEU A 77 -16.34 -1.72 -11.34
C LEU A 77 -15.25 -2.25 -12.30
N GLN A 78 -15.24 -1.74 -13.54
CA GLN A 78 -14.27 -2.12 -14.55
C GLN A 78 -12.85 -1.59 -14.23
N ASP A 79 -12.71 -0.57 -13.41
CA ASP A 79 -11.40 -0.07 -12.98
C ASP A 79 -10.64 -1.08 -12.10
N ASP A 80 -11.34 -2.07 -11.55
CA ASP A 80 -10.74 -3.16 -10.81
C ASP A 80 -10.48 -4.43 -11.67
N ALA A 81 -10.76 -4.36 -12.96
CA ALA A 81 -10.34 -5.38 -13.91
C ALA A 81 -8.85 -5.28 -14.22
N PHE A 82 -8.27 -6.31 -14.83
CA PHE A 82 -6.86 -6.30 -15.23
C PHE A 82 -6.62 -5.31 -16.39
N HIS A 83 -5.80 -4.32 -16.15
CA HIS A 83 -5.41 -3.31 -17.16
C HIS A 83 -4.26 -3.81 -18.04
N GLY A 84 -3.25 -4.43 -17.44
CA GLY A 84 -1.97 -4.64 -18.09
C GLY A 84 -1.26 -3.30 -18.29
N ALA A 85 -0.37 -3.22 -19.27
CA ALA A 85 0.22 -1.97 -19.72
C ALA A 85 0.73 -2.09 -21.15
N ASP A 86 0.78 -0.95 -21.84
CA ASP A 86 1.40 -0.86 -23.18
C ASP A 86 2.91 -1.01 -23.14
N THR A 87 3.51 -0.89 -21.95
CA THR A 87 4.94 -1.09 -21.74
C THR A 87 5.24 -2.55 -21.43
N PRO A 88 6.38 -3.09 -21.91
CA PRO A 88 6.74 -4.48 -21.64
C PRO A 88 7.15 -4.75 -20.18
N HIS A 89 7.20 -3.73 -19.34
CA HIS A 89 7.64 -3.80 -17.95
C HIS A 89 6.68 -3.05 -17.05
N PHE A 90 5.83 -3.80 -16.35
CA PHE A 90 4.88 -3.21 -15.41
C PHE A 90 4.67 -4.09 -14.19
N ILE A 91 4.11 -3.49 -13.15
CA ILE A 91 3.60 -4.14 -11.97
C ILE A 91 2.15 -3.70 -11.79
N GLU A 92 1.26 -4.64 -11.54
CA GLU A 92 -0.14 -4.40 -11.22
C GLU A 92 -0.52 -5.30 -10.05
N TRP A 93 -1.29 -4.77 -9.07
CA TRP A 93 -1.63 -5.59 -7.91
C TRP A 93 -2.98 -5.25 -7.31
N TRP A 94 -3.63 -6.28 -6.80
CA TRP A 94 -4.83 -6.23 -5.96
C TRP A 94 -4.43 -6.54 -4.53
N TYR A 95 -4.89 -5.72 -3.61
CA TYR A 95 -4.59 -5.83 -2.19
C TYR A 95 -5.87 -5.84 -1.38
N PHE A 96 -5.98 -6.76 -0.45
CA PHE A 96 -7.06 -6.89 0.51
C PHE A 96 -6.49 -7.02 1.90
N ASP A 97 -7.11 -6.36 2.86
CA ASP A 97 -6.88 -6.62 4.26
C ASP A 97 -8.18 -6.57 5.07
N ALA A 98 -8.13 -7.15 6.27
CA ALA A 98 -9.19 -7.02 7.25
C ALA A 98 -8.65 -7.17 8.67
N VAL A 99 -9.30 -6.47 9.60
CA VAL A 99 -9.13 -6.61 11.04
C VAL A 99 -10.41 -7.17 11.62
N PHE A 100 -10.31 -8.28 12.37
CA PHE A 100 -11.47 -9.04 12.85
C PHE A 100 -11.71 -8.86 14.33
N ASN A 101 -12.97 -9.04 14.74
CA ASN A 101 -13.45 -8.88 16.12
C ASN A 101 -12.81 -9.87 17.11
N ASN A 102 -12.18 -10.93 16.61
CA ASN A 102 -11.54 -11.99 17.39
C ASN A 102 -10.00 -11.86 17.43
N ASP A 103 -9.46 -10.63 17.31
CA ASP A 103 -8.02 -10.31 17.31
C ASP A 103 -7.20 -10.95 16.17
N TYR A 104 -7.86 -11.48 15.15
CA TYR A 104 -7.19 -11.82 13.92
C TYR A 104 -7.11 -10.63 12.98
N SER A 105 -6.14 -10.63 12.10
CA SER A 105 -6.11 -9.78 10.91
C SER A 105 -5.52 -10.54 9.74
N ILE A 106 -5.93 -10.19 8.53
CA ILE A 106 -5.46 -10.84 7.31
C ILE A 106 -4.92 -9.82 6.32
N GLN A 107 -4.02 -10.26 5.47
CA GLN A 107 -3.64 -9.62 4.23
C GLN A 107 -3.67 -10.68 3.13
N ALA A 108 -4.33 -10.36 2.02
CA ALA A 108 -4.27 -11.15 0.79
C ALA A 108 -3.90 -10.22 -0.36
N SER A 109 -2.88 -10.53 -1.14
CA SER A 109 -2.48 -9.72 -2.28
C SER A 109 -1.98 -10.56 -3.43
N LEU A 110 -2.31 -10.16 -4.64
CA LEU A 110 -1.78 -10.73 -5.88
C LEU A 110 -1.08 -9.63 -6.66
N HIS A 111 0.22 -9.79 -6.88
CA HIS A 111 1.04 -8.88 -7.68
C HIS A 111 1.40 -9.55 -9.01
N VAL A 112 1.09 -8.91 -10.11
CA VAL A 112 1.46 -9.32 -11.46
C VAL A 112 2.68 -8.53 -11.90
N PHE A 113 3.74 -9.25 -12.27
CA PHE A 113 4.98 -8.69 -12.79
C PHE A 113 5.12 -9.10 -14.25
N SER A 114 5.27 -8.13 -15.15
CA SER A 114 5.54 -8.38 -16.56
C SER A 114 6.90 -7.83 -16.96
N VAL A 115 7.63 -8.61 -17.73
CA VAL A 115 8.94 -8.23 -18.33
C VAL A 115 9.03 -8.84 -19.71
N ILE A 116 9.02 -8.02 -20.77
CA ILE A 116 9.18 -8.42 -22.17
C ILE A 116 8.22 -9.57 -22.54
N ASN A 117 6.91 -9.39 -22.29
CA ASN A 117 5.85 -10.38 -22.58
C ASN A 117 6.01 -11.71 -21.83
N GLN A 118 6.85 -11.76 -20.83
CA GLN A 118 6.94 -12.85 -19.88
C GLN A 118 6.70 -12.30 -18.49
N GLY A 119 6.16 -13.13 -17.61
CA GLY A 119 5.89 -12.65 -16.28
C GLY A 119 5.43 -13.76 -15.36
N PHE A 120 5.15 -13.34 -14.15
CA PHE A 120 4.64 -14.19 -13.10
C PHE A 120 3.73 -13.37 -12.19
N ALA A 121 2.87 -14.06 -11.46
CA ALA A 121 2.15 -13.47 -10.35
C ALA A 121 2.71 -13.99 -9.02
N TYR A 122 2.73 -13.11 -8.03
CA TYR A 122 3.13 -13.41 -6.67
C TYR A 122 1.92 -13.21 -5.74
N LEU A 123 1.40 -14.31 -5.25
CA LEU A 123 0.32 -14.34 -4.27
C LEU A 123 0.90 -14.39 -2.86
N THR A 124 0.35 -13.57 -1.98
CA THR A 124 0.67 -13.58 -0.55
C THR A 124 -0.63 -13.63 0.24
N ILE A 125 -0.72 -14.53 1.24
CA ILE A 125 -1.77 -14.55 2.24
C ILE A 125 -1.10 -14.67 3.61
N ASN A 126 -1.29 -13.65 4.44
CA ASN A 126 -0.74 -13.58 5.79
C ASN A 126 -1.89 -13.48 6.79
N LEU A 127 -1.94 -14.40 7.74
CA LEU A 127 -2.85 -14.34 8.87
C LEU A 127 -2.07 -14.00 10.14
N TYR A 128 -2.62 -13.09 10.91
CA TYR A 128 -2.05 -12.66 12.19
C TYR A 128 -3.05 -12.93 13.31
N LYS A 129 -2.55 -13.28 14.49
CA LYS A 129 -3.32 -13.37 15.73
C LYS A 129 -2.61 -12.56 16.81
N ASP A 130 -3.31 -11.66 17.47
CA ASP A 130 -2.73 -10.75 18.47
C ASP A 130 -1.48 -10.01 17.90
N ASN A 131 -1.57 -9.54 16.65
CA ASN A 131 -0.52 -8.89 15.87
C ASN A 131 0.67 -9.79 15.48
N ASN A 132 0.68 -11.07 15.83
CA ASN A 132 1.74 -12.00 15.48
C ASN A 132 1.37 -12.83 14.24
N LEU A 133 2.32 -13.01 13.33
CA LEU A 133 2.13 -13.81 12.13
C LEU A 133 1.93 -15.29 12.48
N THR A 134 0.79 -15.87 12.10
CA THR A 134 0.43 -17.27 12.34
C THR A 134 0.38 -18.10 11.06
N LEU A 135 0.12 -17.47 9.91
CA LEU A 135 0.17 -18.11 8.59
C LEU A 135 0.88 -17.19 7.61
N ASN A 136 1.75 -17.74 6.78
CA ASN A 136 2.43 -17.02 5.70
C ASN A 136 2.47 -17.88 4.45
N GLU A 137 1.44 -17.76 3.62
CA GLU A 137 1.38 -18.38 2.30
C GLU A 137 2.00 -17.46 1.26
N LYS A 138 2.93 -18.03 0.48
CA LYS A 138 3.59 -17.33 -0.63
C LYS A 138 3.67 -18.26 -1.83
N LYS A 139 3.09 -17.84 -2.94
CA LYS A 139 3.05 -18.62 -4.17
C LYS A 139 3.49 -17.80 -5.36
N LEU A 140 4.21 -18.45 -6.26
CA LEU A 140 4.57 -17.90 -7.57
C LEU A 140 3.86 -18.71 -8.64
N TYR A 141 3.15 -18.02 -9.50
CA TYR A 141 2.44 -18.59 -10.64
C TYR A 141 2.99 -17.99 -11.95
N PRO A 142 3.31 -18.81 -12.97
CA PRO A 142 3.51 -18.30 -14.32
C PRO A 142 2.24 -17.61 -14.81
N LEU A 143 2.35 -16.53 -15.60
CA LEU A 143 1.17 -15.82 -16.11
C LEU A 143 0.17 -16.72 -16.87
N PRO A 144 0.61 -17.74 -17.66
CA PRO A 144 -0.33 -18.67 -18.30
C PRO A 144 -1.24 -19.46 -17.36
N ASP A 145 -0.88 -19.58 -16.07
CA ASP A 145 -1.69 -20.27 -15.08
C ASP A 145 -2.81 -19.39 -14.51
N LEU A 146 -2.83 -18.10 -14.91
CA LEU A 146 -3.84 -17.13 -14.49
C LEU A 146 -4.78 -16.77 -15.63
N TYR A 147 -6.05 -16.57 -15.27
CA TYR A 147 -6.97 -15.80 -16.08
C TYR A 147 -7.25 -14.48 -15.36
N LEU A 148 -6.86 -13.39 -16.00
CA LEU A 148 -7.05 -12.02 -15.54
C LEU A 148 -8.03 -11.35 -16.50
N SER A 149 -9.28 -11.12 -16.05
CA SER A 149 -10.30 -10.50 -16.89
C SER A 149 -10.03 -9.01 -17.07
N LYS A 150 -10.19 -8.52 -18.31
CA LYS A 150 -10.11 -7.09 -18.65
C LYS A 150 -11.46 -6.37 -18.59
N ASP A 151 -12.53 -7.13 -18.41
CA ASP A 151 -13.89 -6.60 -18.51
C ASP A 151 -14.57 -6.49 -17.14
N ALA A 152 -14.06 -7.21 -16.15
CA ALA A 152 -14.62 -7.26 -14.81
C ALA A 152 -13.56 -7.69 -13.78
N PRO A 153 -13.73 -7.39 -12.49
CA PRO A 153 -12.84 -7.87 -11.43
C PRO A 153 -13.00 -9.38 -11.23
N LEU A 154 -12.29 -10.14 -12.05
CA LEU A 154 -12.29 -11.62 -11.99
C LEU A 154 -10.87 -12.13 -12.20
N ILE A 155 -10.39 -12.88 -11.22
CA ILE A 155 -9.08 -13.53 -11.24
C ILE A 155 -9.26 -15.02 -10.96
N LEU A 156 -8.82 -15.86 -11.91
CA LEU A 156 -8.73 -17.31 -11.70
C LEU A 156 -7.25 -17.72 -11.65
N ILE A 157 -6.91 -18.61 -10.74
CA ILE A 157 -5.58 -19.23 -10.63
C ILE A 157 -5.74 -20.72 -10.85
N ASN A 158 -5.09 -21.28 -11.87
CA ASN A 158 -5.26 -22.68 -12.30
C ASN A 158 -6.74 -23.06 -12.50
N GLY A 159 -7.55 -22.12 -13.03
CA GLY A 159 -8.97 -22.32 -13.28
C GLY A 159 -9.87 -22.25 -12.04
N LYS A 160 -9.32 -22.02 -10.83
CA LYS A 160 -10.08 -21.78 -9.60
C LYS A 160 -10.21 -20.29 -9.34
N GLN A 161 -11.35 -19.83 -8.87
CA GLN A 161 -11.58 -18.44 -8.49
C GLN A 161 -10.65 -18.07 -7.32
N PHE A 162 -9.90 -16.99 -7.50
CA PHE A 162 -9.20 -16.30 -6.42
C PHE A 162 -9.97 -15.06 -5.97
N MET A 163 -10.45 -14.26 -6.93
CA MET A 163 -11.20 -13.04 -6.68
C MET A 163 -12.34 -12.90 -7.69
N ILE A 164 -13.47 -12.45 -7.22
CA ILE A 164 -14.56 -11.92 -8.05
C ILE A 164 -15.18 -10.71 -7.35
N GLY A 165 -15.39 -9.63 -8.11
CA GLY A 165 -16.12 -8.44 -7.68
C GLY A 165 -17.36 -8.21 -8.52
N HIS A 166 -18.43 -7.73 -7.91
CA HIS A 166 -19.68 -7.37 -8.58
C HIS A 166 -20.47 -6.36 -7.75
N ILE A 167 -21.46 -5.75 -8.37
CA ILE A 167 -22.42 -4.88 -7.68
C ILE A 167 -23.70 -5.67 -7.49
N ASP A 168 -24.18 -5.76 -6.25
CA ASP A 168 -25.49 -6.36 -5.97
C ASP A 168 -26.58 -5.50 -6.62
N THR A 169 -27.41 -6.13 -7.44
CA THR A 169 -28.43 -5.41 -8.24
C THR A 169 -29.63 -4.94 -7.41
N ILE A 170 -29.77 -5.39 -6.16
CA ILE A 170 -30.87 -5.05 -5.27
C ILE A 170 -30.46 -3.92 -4.33
N THR A 171 -29.29 -4.06 -3.68
CA THR A 171 -28.79 -3.10 -2.68
C THR A 171 -27.91 -2.04 -3.29
N GLY A 172 -27.25 -2.31 -4.42
CA GLY A 172 -26.22 -1.45 -5.02
C GLY A 172 -24.85 -1.58 -4.37
N ASP A 173 -24.70 -2.48 -3.40
CA ASP A 173 -23.45 -2.66 -2.68
C ASP A 173 -22.39 -3.32 -3.59
N TRP A 174 -21.16 -2.90 -3.40
CA TRP A 174 -20.01 -3.54 -4.04
C TRP A 174 -19.59 -4.75 -3.20
N ILE A 175 -19.58 -5.90 -3.85
CA ILE A 175 -19.31 -7.20 -3.21
C ILE A 175 -18.07 -7.82 -3.82
N TYR A 176 -17.17 -8.33 -2.97
CA TYR A 176 -15.99 -9.07 -3.38
C TYR A 176 -15.89 -10.38 -2.61
N ASP A 177 -15.70 -11.46 -3.36
CA ASP A 177 -15.39 -12.78 -2.80
C ASP A 177 -13.95 -13.14 -3.11
N ILE A 178 -13.22 -13.56 -2.09
CA ILE A 178 -11.84 -14.04 -2.19
C ILE A 178 -11.80 -15.48 -1.69
N SER A 179 -11.30 -16.38 -2.54
CA SER A 179 -11.13 -17.78 -2.21
C SER A 179 -9.72 -18.26 -2.51
N PHE A 180 -9.15 -19.06 -1.63
CA PHE A 180 -7.83 -19.65 -1.84
C PHE A 180 -7.77 -21.05 -1.22
N GLU A 181 -7.09 -21.97 -1.94
CA GLU A 181 -6.87 -23.33 -1.48
C GLU A 181 -5.43 -23.76 -1.73
N ASN A 182 -4.75 -24.19 -0.69
CA ASN A 182 -3.41 -24.77 -0.78
C ASN A 182 -3.15 -25.78 0.33
N GLY A 183 -3.21 -27.08 0.00
CA GLY A 183 -3.08 -28.13 0.99
C GLY A 183 -4.15 -28.03 2.08
N ASP A 184 -3.72 -27.85 3.34
CA ASP A 184 -4.62 -27.74 4.48
C ASP A 184 -5.06 -26.29 4.77
N THR A 185 -4.68 -25.34 3.92
CA THR A 185 -5.12 -23.94 4.01
C THR A 185 -6.28 -23.71 3.05
N LEU A 186 -7.43 -23.33 3.59
CA LEU A 186 -8.62 -22.91 2.84
C LEU A 186 -9.04 -21.54 3.33
N LEU A 187 -9.25 -20.59 2.42
CA LEU A 187 -9.71 -19.25 2.72
C LEU A 187 -10.95 -18.94 1.88
N ASP A 188 -11.98 -18.43 2.54
CA ASP A 188 -13.16 -17.85 1.91
C ASP A 188 -13.54 -16.59 2.67
N LEU A 189 -13.46 -15.44 2.02
CA LEU A 189 -13.85 -14.14 2.57
C LEU A 189 -14.82 -13.43 1.65
N HIS A 190 -15.82 -12.82 2.26
CA HIS A 190 -16.86 -12.03 1.61
C HIS A 190 -16.80 -10.60 2.14
N PHE A 191 -16.56 -9.63 1.23
CA PHE A 191 -16.46 -8.20 1.52
C PHE A 191 -17.69 -7.49 0.99
N ILE A 192 -18.33 -6.68 1.81
CA ILE A 192 -19.47 -5.81 1.43
C ILE A 192 -19.06 -4.37 1.65
N GLY A 193 -19.00 -3.58 0.58
CA GLY A 193 -18.59 -2.18 0.62
C GLY A 193 -19.54 -1.32 1.47
N CYS A 194 -18.97 -0.49 2.36
CA CYS A 194 -19.71 0.43 3.22
C CYS A 194 -19.57 1.88 2.80
N THR A 195 -18.63 2.18 1.91
CA THR A 195 -18.26 3.53 1.46
C THR A 195 -18.01 3.51 -0.03
N GLU A 196 -18.23 4.64 -0.70
CA GLU A 196 -17.92 4.77 -2.11
C GLU A 196 -16.40 4.69 -2.36
N GLY A 197 -15.99 3.97 -3.40
CA GLY A 197 -14.62 3.91 -3.86
C GLY A 197 -14.21 5.14 -4.66
N TRP A 198 -12.93 5.27 -4.89
CA TRP A 198 -12.33 6.33 -5.70
C TRP A 198 -11.03 5.86 -6.35
N LYS A 199 -10.59 6.56 -7.40
CA LYS A 199 -9.28 6.34 -8.03
C LYS A 199 -8.59 7.67 -8.27
N GLY A 200 -7.25 7.66 -8.26
CA GLY A 200 -6.47 8.85 -8.60
C GLY A 200 -5.10 8.47 -9.18
N ALA A 201 -4.58 9.34 -10.04
CA ALA A 201 -3.23 9.20 -10.52
C ALA A 201 -2.26 9.56 -9.41
N THR A 202 -1.15 8.83 -9.34
CA THR A 202 -0.02 9.08 -8.45
C THR A 202 1.27 9.20 -9.27
N PRO A 203 2.37 9.69 -8.72
CA PRO A 203 3.64 9.68 -9.44
C PRO A 203 4.13 8.28 -9.86
N ALA A 204 3.61 7.23 -9.21
CA ALA A 204 3.99 5.85 -9.48
C ALA A 204 3.07 5.12 -10.48
N GLY A 205 1.86 5.58 -10.69
CA GLY A 205 0.81 4.96 -11.49
C GLY A 205 -0.57 5.30 -10.94
N TRP A 206 -1.59 4.53 -11.28
CA TRP A 206 -2.93 4.70 -10.74
C TRP A 206 -3.10 3.95 -9.41
N TRP A 207 -3.86 4.56 -8.51
CA TRP A 207 -4.32 3.95 -7.28
C TRP A 207 -5.83 4.04 -7.21
N GLY A 208 -6.49 2.89 -7.29
CA GLY A 208 -7.92 2.74 -7.08
C GLY A 208 -8.16 2.16 -5.69
N VAL A 209 -8.85 2.91 -4.83
CA VAL A 209 -9.37 2.41 -3.56
C VAL A 209 -10.80 1.99 -3.78
N ILE A 210 -10.98 0.70 -3.97
CA ILE A 210 -12.25 0.09 -4.40
C ILE A 210 -13.22 0.04 -3.23
N LEU A 211 -12.75 -0.50 -2.11
CA LEU A 211 -13.50 -0.59 -0.86
C LEU A 211 -12.70 0.13 0.24
N PRO A 212 -12.83 1.45 0.41
CA PRO A 212 -12.20 2.17 1.50
C PRO A 212 -12.56 1.57 2.87
N ARG A 213 -13.81 1.09 3.00
CA ARG A 213 -14.30 0.33 4.14
C ARG A 213 -15.31 -0.72 3.66
N ALA A 214 -15.14 -1.94 4.15
CA ALA A 214 -16.07 -3.04 3.93
C ALA A 214 -16.39 -3.76 5.23
N GLU A 215 -17.61 -4.29 5.35
CA GLU A 215 -17.90 -5.37 6.29
C GLU A 215 -17.34 -6.65 5.69
N VAL A 216 -16.65 -7.44 6.51
CA VAL A 216 -16.02 -8.69 6.06
C VAL A 216 -16.48 -9.82 6.93
N ASN A 217 -16.93 -10.88 6.30
CA ASN A 217 -17.22 -12.15 6.95
C ASN A 217 -16.64 -13.31 6.15
N GLY A 218 -16.44 -14.44 6.79
CA GLY A 218 -15.92 -15.63 6.16
C GLY A 218 -15.17 -16.52 7.10
N LYS A 219 -14.28 -17.33 6.56
CA LYS A 219 -13.52 -18.28 7.35
C LYS A 219 -12.17 -18.62 6.74
N ILE A 220 -11.26 -19.04 7.59
CA ILE A 220 -10.02 -19.66 7.19
C ILE A 220 -9.81 -20.99 7.90
N THR A 221 -9.43 -22.02 7.15
CA THR A 221 -8.96 -23.29 7.73
C THR A 221 -7.45 -23.35 7.64
N VAL A 222 -6.79 -23.63 8.75
CA VAL A 222 -5.34 -23.85 8.85
C VAL A 222 -5.10 -25.10 9.67
N GLU A 223 -4.35 -26.06 9.15
CA GLU A 223 -4.05 -27.33 9.85
C GLU A 223 -5.31 -28.04 10.37
N ASN A 224 -6.35 -28.12 9.53
CA ASN A 224 -7.67 -28.68 9.86
C ASN A 224 -8.46 -27.96 10.97
N ARG A 225 -8.04 -26.76 11.35
CA ARG A 225 -8.76 -25.90 12.28
C ARG A 225 -9.46 -24.78 11.51
N GLU A 226 -10.76 -24.75 11.56
CA GLU A 226 -11.57 -23.66 11.01
C GLU A 226 -11.64 -22.50 11.99
N ILE A 227 -11.47 -21.28 11.48
CA ILE A 227 -11.54 -20.03 12.22
C ILE A 227 -12.54 -19.15 11.49
N GLU A 228 -13.64 -18.84 12.15
CA GLU A 228 -14.62 -17.86 11.67
C GLU A 228 -14.04 -16.45 11.80
N LEU A 229 -14.31 -15.62 10.81
CA LEU A 229 -13.76 -14.27 10.67
C LEU A 229 -14.90 -13.29 10.40
N GLU A 230 -15.02 -12.26 11.24
CA GLU A 230 -15.97 -11.16 11.08
C GLU A 230 -15.30 -9.85 11.51
N GLY A 231 -15.38 -8.81 10.69
CA GLY A 231 -14.72 -7.55 11.00
C GLY A 231 -14.83 -6.49 9.90
N VAL A 232 -13.83 -5.64 9.82
CA VAL A 232 -13.75 -4.52 8.88
C VAL A 232 -12.56 -4.71 7.96
N GLY A 233 -12.79 -4.55 6.66
CA GLY A 233 -11.78 -4.72 5.63
C GLY A 233 -11.66 -3.55 4.68
N TYR A 234 -10.72 -3.73 3.76
CA TYR A 234 -10.29 -2.77 2.76
C TYR A 234 -9.84 -3.49 1.49
N HIS A 235 -10.01 -2.83 0.35
CA HIS A 235 -9.49 -3.31 -0.93
C HIS A 235 -9.01 -2.17 -1.80
N ASP A 236 -7.83 -2.32 -2.37
CA ASP A 236 -7.30 -1.45 -3.41
C ASP A 236 -6.68 -2.21 -4.59
N HIS A 237 -6.56 -1.49 -5.69
CA HIS A 237 -5.94 -1.93 -6.92
C HIS A 237 -4.99 -0.85 -7.44
N ASN A 238 -3.80 -1.26 -7.86
CA ASN A 238 -2.81 -0.35 -8.43
C ASN A 238 -2.38 -0.85 -9.80
N TRP A 239 -2.44 0.02 -10.81
CA TRP A 239 -2.11 -0.30 -12.20
C TRP A 239 -1.31 0.81 -12.88
N ASP A 240 -0.85 0.57 -14.12
CA ASP A 240 0.07 1.43 -14.86
C ASP A 240 1.37 1.76 -14.09
N VAL A 241 1.70 0.93 -13.11
CA VAL A 241 2.94 1.09 -12.35
C VAL A 241 4.09 0.54 -13.18
N THR A 242 4.90 1.43 -13.74
CA THR A 242 6.10 1.01 -14.45
C THR A 242 7.14 0.50 -13.46
N LEU A 243 7.96 -0.45 -13.91
CA LEU A 243 9.01 -1.00 -13.06
C LEU A 243 10.02 0.07 -12.60
N SER A 244 10.28 1.08 -13.44
CA SER A 244 11.15 2.20 -13.09
C SER A 244 10.51 3.11 -12.04
N ALA A 245 9.20 3.37 -12.12
CA ALA A 245 8.47 4.12 -11.12
C ALA A 245 8.47 3.38 -9.79
N ALA A 246 8.11 2.10 -9.79
CA ALA A 246 8.15 1.27 -8.59
C ALA A 246 9.51 1.25 -7.89
N LEU A 247 10.62 1.35 -8.62
CA LEU A 247 11.96 1.37 -8.05
C LEU A 247 12.39 2.74 -7.50
N ASN A 248 11.71 3.81 -7.88
CA ASN A 248 12.05 5.17 -7.46
C ASN A 248 11.19 5.68 -6.31
N PHE A 249 10.02 5.07 -6.08
CA PHE A 249 9.09 5.49 -5.04
C PHE A 249 9.07 4.52 -3.86
N GLY A 250 8.77 5.04 -2.70
CA GLY A 250 8.32 4.31 -1.54
C GLY A 250 7.06 4.98 -1.03
N TRP A 251 6.48 4.46 0.03
CA TRP A 251 5.33 5.09 0.68
C TRP A 251 5.23 4.69 2.14
N VAL A 252 4.57 5.52 2.89
CA VAL A 252 3.86 5.13 4.09
C VAL A 252 2.37 5.25 3.79
N TRP A 253 1.60 4.27 4.20
CA TRP A 253 0.17 4.20 3.93
C TRP A 253 -0.56 3.62 5.12
N GLY A 254 -1.81 4.01 5.29
CA GLY A 254 -2.71 3.42 6.25
C GLY A 254 -4.13 3.95 6.11
N LYS A 255 -4.97 3.45 6.99
CA LYS A 255 -6.35 3.89 7.12
C LYS A 255 -6.73 4.00 8.58
N VAL A 256 -7.68 4.86 8.88
CA VAL A 256 -8.31 4.97 10.20
C VAL A 256 -9.81 5.13 10.04
N ASN A 257 -10.56 4.54 10.97
CA ASN A 257 -12.01 4.59 10.99
C ASN A 257 -12.52 5.26 12.26
N SER A 258 -13.58 6.01 12.11
CA SER A 258 -14.49 6.35 13.18
C SER A 258 -15.85 5.67 12.95
N ASN A 259 -16.87 6.06 13.63
CA ASN A 259 -18.19 5.43 13.45
C ASN A 259 -18.70 5.60 12.00
N ASN A 260 -18.65 6.83 11.46
CA ASN A 260 -19.19 7.15 10.13
C ASN A 260 -18.12 7.48 9.09
N TYR A 261 -16.87 7.69 9.47
CA TYR A 261 -15.82 8.13 8.56
C TYR A 261 -14.71 7.09 8.44
N THR A 262 -14.16 6.98 7.25
CA THR A 262 -12.91 6.26 6.95
C THR A 262 -11.95 7.23 6.32
N VAL A 263 -10.77 7.37 6.89
CA VAL A 263 -9.67 8.17 6.34
C VAL A 263 -8.66 7.22 5.72
N THR A 264 -8.49 7.30 4.43
CA THR A 264 -7.36 6.65 3.74
C THR A 264 -6.27 7.70 3.56
N TRP A 265 -5.09 7.41 4.05
CA TRP A 265 -3.96 8.33 4.01
C TRP A 265 -2.72 7.67 3.45
N SER A 266 -1.90 8.45 2.77
CA SER A 266 -0.59 8.00 2.29
C SER A 266 0.36 9.18 2.18
N ASN A 267 1.66 8.90 2.26
CA ASN A 267 2.70 9.81 1.84
C ASN A 267 3.61 9.06 0.87
N ILE A 268 3.58 9.47 -0.40
CA ILE A 268 4.38 8.85 -1.45
C ILE A 268 5.75 9.51 -1.49
N LEU A 269 6.77 8.72 -1.20
CA LEU A 269 8.14 9.15 -1.00
C LEU A 269 8.94 8.94 -2.30
N ALA A 270 9.07 9.96 -3.12
CA ALA A 270 9.86 9.92 -4.35
C ALA A 270 11.37 9.92 -4.07
N THR A 271 11.77 10.66 -3.05
CA THR A 271 13.13 10.68 -2.50
C THR A 271 13.02 10.90 -0.99
N TRP A 272 14.13 11.01 -0.28
CA TRP A 272 14.12 11.41 1.14
C TRP A 272 13.56 12.82 1.39
N PHE A 273 13.37 13.62 0.35
CA PHE A 273 13.08 15.05 0.42
C PHE A 273 11.77 15.45 -0.26
N LEU A 274 11.15 14.58 -1.05
CA LEU A 274 9.91 14.87 -1.76
C LEU A 274 8.78 14.01 -1.17
N ASP A 275 7.90 14.70 -0.46
CA ASP A 275 6.72 14.12 0.17
C ASP A 275 5.48 14.53 -0.63
N ASN A 276 4.63 13.56 -0.91
CA ASN A 276 3.35 13.78 -1.58
C ASN A 276 2.26 13.21 -0.67
N PRO A 277 1.82 13.98 0.34
CA PRO A 277 0.79 13.53 1.24
C PRO A 277 -0.58 13.49 0.54
N LEU A 278 -1.35 12.46 0.83
CA LEU A 278 -2.69 12.22 0.30
C LEU A 278 -3.62 11.87 1.45
N ILE A 279 -4.80 12.48 1.50
CA ILE A 279 -5.87 12.12 2.42
C ILE A 279 -7.20 12.18 1.69
N VAL A 280 -7.91 11.05 1.67
CA VAL A 280 -9.30 10.98 1.25
C VAL A 280 -10.15 10.48 2.41
N ILE A 281 -11.20 11.22 2.72
CA ILE A 281 -12.14 10.94 3.81
C ILE A 281 -13.45 10.48 3.21
N ASN A 282 -13.81 9.23 3.44
CA ASN A 282 -15.10 8.67 3.04
C ASN A 282 -16.11 8.80 4.18
N GLU A 283 -17.31 9.26 3.89
CA GLU A 283 -18.46 9.17 4.80
C GLU A 283 -19.29 7.93 4.45
N LYS A 284 -19.70 7.16 5.44
CA LYS A 284 -20.53 5.98 5.24
C LYS A 284 -21.83 6.37 4.51
N ASN A 285 -22.08 5.74 3.34
CA ASN A 285 -23.23 5.98 2.47
C ASN A 285 -23.35 7.43 1.91
N ASN A 286 -22.26 8.20 1.85
CA ASN A 286 -22.33 9.60 1.42
C ASN A 286 -21.04 10.14 0.77
N GLY A 287 -20.47 9.43 -0.20
CA GLY A 287 -19.34 9.91 -0.97
C GLY A 287 -18.03 10.09 -0.20
N TYR A 288 -17.15 10.93 -0.73
CA TYR A 288 -15.85 11.22 -0.15
C TYR A 288 -15.42 12.68 -0.32
N VAL A 289 -14.47 13.10 0.52
CA VAL A 289 -13.83 14.41 0.48
C VAL A 289 -12.34 14.21 0.31
N ASN A 290 -11.74 14.85 -0.69
CA ASN A 290 -10.29 14.97 -0.83
C ASN A 290 -9.79 16.16 -0.01
N VAL A 291 -8.67 15.99 0.69
CA VAL A 291 -7.97 17.10 1.34
C VAL A 291 -6.79 17.50 0.47
N GLU A 292 -6.71 18.79 0.15
CA GLU A 292 -5.62 19.31 -0.65
C GLU A 292 -4.26 19.13 0.05
N PRO A 293 -3.20 18.76 -0.66
CA PRO A 293 -1.89 18.43 -0.06
C PRO A 293 -1.32 19.52 0.86
N GLU A 294 -1.53 20.79 0.54
CA GLU A 294 -1.09 21.93 1.36
C GLU A 294 -1.78 22.02 2.72
N ASN A 295 -2.90 21.33 2.88
CA ASN A 295 -3.67 21.27 4.13
C ASN A 295 -3.38 19.99 4.93
N ILE A 296 -2.39 19.20 4.52
CA ILE A 296 -2.04 17.92 5.13
C ILE A 296 -0.64 18.02 5.74
N SER A 297 -0.51 17.54 6.97
CA SER A 297 0.78 17.32 7.63
C SER A 297 0.86 15.88 8.11
N ILE A 298 1.87 15.13 7.67
CA ILE A 298 2.18 13.80 8.17
C ILE A 298 3.57 13.86 8.79
N THR A 299 3.63 13.81 10.11
CA THR A 299 4.86 13.92 10.87
C THR A 299 5.28 12.56 11.45
N VAL A 300 6.55 12.20 11.30
CA VAL A 300 7.13 11.04 11.97
C VAL A 300 7.65 11.45 13.34
N GLU A 301 7.12 10.88 14.40
CA GLU A 301 7.45 11.25 15.79
C GLU A 301 8.48 10.31 16.44
N ASP A 302 8.46 9.03 16.09
CA ASP A 302 9.42 8.04 16.60
C ASP A 302 10.05 7.27 15.44
N ILE A 303 11.37 7.16 15.46
CA ILE A 303 12.15 6.45 14.43
C ILE A 303 13.03 5.42 15.13
N ARG A 304 12.96 4.18 14.69
CA ARG A 304 13.75 3.08 15.24
C ARG A 304 14.58 2.39 14.17
N PHE A 305 15.76 1.92 14.60
CA PHE A 305 16.57 1.05 13.74
C PHE A 305 16.10 -0.39 13.90
N LYS A 306 15.49 -0.94 12.85
CA LYS A 306 15.00 -2.33 12.80
C LYS A 306 15.21 -2.90 11.40
N ASP A 307 15.49 -4.18 11.30
CA ASP A 307 15.69 -4.90 10.03
C ASP A 307 16.73 -4.26 9.08
N GLY A 308 17.74 -3.58 9.68
CA GLY A 308 18.81 -2.93 8.94
C GLY A 308 18.50 -1.52 8.44
N MET A 309 17.34 -0.95 8.76
CA MET A 309 16.91 0.38 8.34
C MET A 309 16.33 1.20 9.49
N LEU A 310 16.33 2.52 9.30
CA LEU A 310 15.57 3.44 10.15
C LEU A 310 14.12 3.45 9.64
N ILE A 311 13.18 3.06 10.49
CA ILE A 311 11.77 2.99 10.15
C ILE A 311 10.92 3.78 11.16
N PRO A 312 9.81 4.41 10.69
CA PRO A 312 8.90 5.12 11.59
C PRO A 312 8.17 4.16 12.54
N TYR A 313 7.96 4.59 13.77
CA TYR A 313 7.20 3.86 14.80
C TYR A 313 6.04 4.66 15.41
N ALA A 314 5.96 5.94 15.12
CA ALA A 314 4.83 6.79 15.42
C ALA A 314 4.69 7.88 14.38
N PHE A 315 3.43 8.24 14.11
CA PHE A 315 3.06 9.29 13.19
C PHE A 315 2.03 10.19 13.84
N ALA A 316 2.08 11.49 13.56
CA ALA A 316 0.97 12.41 13.74
C ALA A 316 0.45 12.82 12.36
N ILE A 317 -0.85 12.77 12.16
CA ILE A 317 -1.54 13.15 10.94
C ILE A 317 -2.50 14.28 11.26
N ASP A 318 -2.25 15.45 10.67
CA ASP A 318 -3.10 16.61 10.76
C ASP A 318 -3.61 16.96 9.37
N ALA A 319 -4.89 17.27 9.26
CA ALA A 319 -5.46 17.81 8.03
C ALA A 319 -6.58 18.80 8.33
N HIS A 320 -6.46 19.99 7.76
CA HIS A 320 -7.41 21.09 8.06
C HIS A 320 -7.78 21.85 6.80
N ASN A 321 -9.08 22.01 6.56
CA ASN A 321 -9.64 22.98 5.62
C ASN A 321 -10.95 23.56 6.18
N GLU A 322 -11.71 24.28 5.36
CA GLU A 322 -12.96 24.92 5.81
C GLU A 322 -14.02 23.92 6.37
N ASN A 323 -14.00 22.67 5.88
CA ASN A 323 -15.00 21.65 6.19
C ASN A 323 -14.46 20.43 6.93
N VAL A 324 -13.13 20.30 7.03
CA VAL A 324 -12.47 19.13 7.61
C VAL A 324 -11.46 19.56 8.66
N SER A 325 -11.50 18.88 9.80
CA SER A 325 -10.41 18.90 10.79
C SER A 325 -10.12 17.46 11.21
N LEU A 326 -8.91 17.02 10.99
CA LEU A 326 -8.40 15.70 11.36
C LEU A 326 -7.16 15.89 12.22
N ASP A 327 -7.10 15.18 13.33
CA ASP A 327 -5.95 15.13 14.24
C ASP A 327 -5.86 13.69 14.76
N VAL A 328 -4.84 12.94 14.33
CA VAL A 328 -4.69 11.51 14.62
C VAL A 328 -3.26 11.15 14.96
N ASP A 329 -3.08 10.57 16.14
CA ASP A 329 -1.86 9.89 16.54
C ASP A 329 -1.92 8.41 16.16
N ILE A 330 -0.88 7.92 15.48
CA ILE A 330 -0.72 6.52 15.07
C ILE A 330 0.53 5.96 15.73
N LYS A 331 0.36 4.93 16.56
CA LYS A 331 1.45 4.24 17.23
C LYS A 331 1.58 2.80 16.75
N VAL A 332 2.77 2.43 16.30
CA VAL A 332 3.07 1.06 15.88
C VAL A 332 3.13 0.16 17.11
N LEU A 333 2.31 -0.88 17.10
CA LEU A 333 2.25 -1.93 18.11
C LEU A 333 3.23 -3.06 17.78
N GLU A 334 3.20 -3.52 16.53
CA GLU A 334 4.06 -4.60 16.03
C GLU A 334 4.36 -4.39 14.55
N THR A 335 5.51 -4.89 14.11
CA THR A 335 5.96 -4.81 12.71
C THR A 335 6.28 -6.18 12.16
N HIS A 336 5.87 -6.42 10.94
CA HIS A 336 6.26 -7.60 10.18
C HIS A 336 7.02 -7.20 8.92
N TYR A 337 8.31 -7.57 8.87
CA TYR A 337 9.19 -7.22 7.77
C TYR A 337 9.26 -8.31 6.71
N VAL A 338 9.19 -7.90 5.46
CA VAL A 338 9.39 -8.75 4.29
C VAL A 338 10.33 -8.06 3.32
N SER A 339 11.41 -8.74 2.92
CA SER A 339 12.21 -8.32 1.77
C SER A 339 11.72 -9.04 0.53
N ILE A 340 11.22 -8.29 -0.44
CA ILE A 340 10.74 -8.83 -1.72
C ILE A 340 11.88 -8.72 -2.72
N MET A 341 12.38 -9.87 -3.19
CA MET A 341 13.47 -9.98 -4.16
C MET A 341 14.77 -9.26 -3.76
N GLY A 342 14.96 -8.92 -2.47
CA GLY A 342 16.11 -8.15 -2.00
C GLY A 342 16.16 -6.69 -2.46
N MET A 343 15.08 -6.19 -3.06
CA MET A 343 14.99 -4.82 -3.58
C MET A 343 13.92 -3.99 -2.91
N ILE A 344 12.82 -4.61 -2.51
CA ILE A 344 11.70 -3.94 -1.86
C ILE A 344 11.73 -4.32 -0.39
N ASN A 345 11.83 -3.33 0.47
CA ASN A 345 11.71 -3.48 1.90
C ASN A 345 10.30 -3.06 2.29
N TYR A 346 9.53 -4.00 2.80
CA TYR A 346 8.14 -3.85 3.16
C TYR A 346 7.97 -4.14 4.65
N TRP A 347 7.37 -3.21 5.39
CA TRP A 347 6.93 -3.38 6.77
C TRP A 347 5.43 -3.23 6.85
N ARG A 348 4.77 -4.30 7.27
CA ARG A 348 3.39 -4.23 7.70
C ARG A 348 3.38 -3.86 9.17
N TYR A 349 2.61 -2.86 9.51
CA TYR A 349 2.40 -2.38 10.86
C TYR A 349 1.02 -2.76 11.36
N HIS A 350 0.96 -3.28 12.59
CA HIS A 350 -0.25 -3.22 13.39
C HIS A 350 -0.16 -1.98 14.25
N VAL A 351 -1.16 -1.13 14.20
CA VAL A 351 -1.13 0.20 14.78
C VAL A 351 -2.31 0.42 15.73
N ASN A 352 -2.12 1.30 16.70
CA ASN A 352 -3.19 1.92 17.47
C ASN A 352 -3.35 3.36 17.00
N CYS A 353 -4.57 3.72 16.64
CA CYS A 353 -4.93 5.03 16.12
C CYS A 353 -5.83 5.71 17.13
N THR A 354 -5.48 6.92 17.55
CA THR A 354 -6.31 7.73 18.48
C THR A 354 -6.38 9.17 17.99
N GLY A 355 -7.54 9.78 18.07
CA GLY A 355 -7.71 11.16 17.62
C GLY A 355 -9.13 11.60 17.42
N LEU A 356 -9.30 12.65 16.65
CA LEU A 356 -10.58 13.25 16.32
C LEU A 356 -10.68 13.54 14.83
N ILE A 357 -11.87 13.34 14.29
CA ILE A 357 -12.24 13.77 12.95
C ILE A 357 -13.49 14.63 13.02
N THR A 358 -13.46 15.76 12.33
CA THR A 358 -14.63 16.63 12.14
C THR A 358 -14.84 16.82 10.64
N VAL A 359 -16.06 16.56 10.18
CA VAL A 359 -16.49 16.86 8.81
C VAL A 359 -17.78 17.70 8.89
N GLY A 360 -17.70 18.90 8.38
CA GLY A 360 -18.77 19.90 8.57
C GLY A 360 -19.01 20.21 10.05
N SER A 361 -20.18 19.85 10.56
CA SER A 361 -20.55 20.05 11.97
C SER A 361 -20.46 18.79 12.83
N LYS A 362 -20.07 17.66 12.26
CA LYS A 362 -20.02 16.37 12.98
C LYS A 362 -18.58 16.07 13.41
N THR A 363 -18.39 15.84 14.70
CA THR A 363 -17.10 15.40 15.27
C THR A 363 -17.22 13.99 15.81
N GLU A 364 -16.25 13.14 15.48
CA GLU A 364 -16.17 11.77 15.96
C GLU A 364 -14.78 11.45 16.52
N VAL A 365 -14.75 10.54 17.48
CA VAL A 365 -13.52 10.02 18.08
C VAL A 365 -13.00 8.87 17.22
N ILE A 366 -11.70 8.84 17.03
CA ILE A 366 -10.96 7.73 16.50
C ILE A 366 -10.25 7.04 17.67
N ASP A 367 -10.54 5.76 17.89
CA ASP A 367 -9.87 4.92 18.91
C ASP A 367 -9.97 3.46 18.44
N GLU A 368 -9.00 3.04 17.65
CA GLU A 368 -9.04 1.72 17.04
C GLU A 368 -7.64 1.14 16.81
N LYS A 369 -7.61 -0.20 16.67
CA LYS A 369 -6.46 -0.92 16.10
C LYS A 369 -6.68 -1.11 14.61
N ASN A 370 -5.66 -0.80 13.81
CA ASN A 370 -5.73 -0.93 12.37
C ASN A 370 -4.36 -1.38 11.81
N ILE A 371 -4.24 -1.31 10.49
CA ILE A 371 -3.07 -1.70 9.72
C ILE A 371 -2.54 -0.49 8.99
N ALA A 372 -1.21 -0.38 8.96
CA ALA A 372 -0.48 0.56 8.12
C ALA A 372 0.71 -0.15 7.45
N GLU A 373 1.31 0.49 6.48
CA GLU A 373 2.43 -0.05 5.74
C GLU A 373 3.52 1.00 5.54
N PHE A 374 4.76 0.54 5.56
CA PHE A 374 5.91 1.32 5.15
C PHE A 374 6.71 0.55 4.12
N VAL A 375 6.92 1.15 2.96
CA VAL A 375 7.62 0.52 1.83
C VAL A 375 8.79 1.38 1.41
N ARG A 376 9.94 0.74 1.23
CA ARG A 376 11.13 1.36 0.65
C ARG A 376 11.71 0.48 -0.43
N PHE A 377 12.01 1.09 -1.54
CA PHE A 377 12.75 0.47 -2.62
C PHE A 377 14.23 0.77 -2.44
N ARG A 378 15.04 -0.29 -2.42
CA ARG A 378 16.48 -0.23 -2.17
C ARG A 378 16.89 0.36 -0.81
N PHE A 379 18.20 0.60 -0.66
CA PHE A 379 18.86 1.01 0.57
C PHE A 379 18.92 2.55 0.72
N TYR A 380 17.84 3.23 0.43
CA TYR A 380 17.80 4.68 0.64
C TYR A 380 17.23 5.01 2.00
#